data_638ff3106a1274ce7e524800262ee934
#
_entry.id   638ff3106a1274ce7e524800262ee934
#
_cell.length_a   1.000
_cell.length_b   1.000
_cell.length_c   1.000
_cell.angle_alpha   90.00
_cell.angle_beta   90.00
_cell.angle_gamma   90.00
#
_symmetry.space_group_name_H-M   'P 1'
#
loop_
_entity.id
_entity.type
_entity.pdbx_description
1 polymer ?
#
loop_
_entity_poly.entity_id
_entity_poly.type
_entity_poly.pdbx_seq_one_letter_code
_entity_poly.pdbx_strand_id
1 'polypeptide(L)'
;MSLSYDYSVARPTYRQLNNSTSFVSDYVYEVGNPLLRSANIHKLGLVASFGKLKIMANGRFSRNRLLTSYFPLEQVDSVLALRTINLHTYKSLSFGAAYGFQLGAWRPTVEASYSQQFITFQGGKFDKPLYKASVKNMVVLPKDTYVFCNILYSSLAHDGLNNSHQQFRVDMNISKALAKNKWNLNLSVTDLFNTYSNRKWMQTADVLSW
;
A
#
# COMPACT_ATOMS: atom_id res chain seq x y z
N MET A 1 -16.45 17.14 -9.96
CA MET A 1 -16.26 15.78 -10.49
C MET A 1 -15.10 15.83 -11.45
N SER A 2 -14.16 14.88 -11.36
CA SER A 2 -12.99 14.76 -12.24
C SER A 2 -12.86 13.31 -12.69
N LEU A 3 -12.65 13.11 -13.98
CA LEU A 3 -12.32 11.83 -14.58
C LEU A 3 -10.93 11.94 -15.17
N SER A 4 -10.08 10.96 -14.92
CA SER A 4 -8.72 10.91 -15.45
C SER A 4 -8.42 9.56 -16.07
N TYR A 5 -7.67 9.59 -17.15
CA TYR A 5 -7.09 8.41 -17.76
C TYR A 5 -5.60 8.63 -17.96
N ASP A 6 -4.80 7.66 -17.57
CA ASP A 6 -3.34 7.66 -17.70
C ASP A 6 -2.89 6.37 -18.39
N TYR A 7 -2.03 6.51 -19.37
CA TYR A 7 -1.32 5.41 -20.00
C TYR A 7 0.17 5.59 -19.80
N SER A 8 0.82 4.56 -19.29
CA SER A 8 2.26 4.57 -19.07
C SER A 8 2.90 3.22 -19.43
N VAL A 9 4.18 3.26 -19.75
CA VAL A 9 4.99 2.08 -20.03
C VAL A 9 6.10 1.99 -18.99
N ALA A 10 6.11 0.91 -18.22
CA ALA A 10 7.21 0.60 -17.31
C ALA A 10 8.20 -0.34 -18.01
N ARG A 11 9.43 0.12 -18.16
CA ARG A 11 10.52 -0.67 -18.77
C ARG A 11 11.34 -1.35 -17.66
N PRO A 12 11.81 -2.58 -17.91
CA PRO A 12 12.77 -3.21 -17.01
C PRO A 12 14.04 -2.34 -16.92
N THR A 13 14.64 -2.32 -15.75
CA THR A 13 15.94 -1.70 -15.55
C THR A 13 17.06 -2.59 -16.11
N TYR A 14 18.23 -2.01 -16.37
CA TYR A 14 19.41 -2.77 -16.80
C TYR A 14 19.76 -3.89 -15.81
N ARG A 15 19.69 -3.62 -14.51
CA ARG A 15 19.93 -4.60 -13.45
C ARG A 15 18.97 -5.79 -13.53
N GLN A 16 17.70 -5.54 -13.79
CA GLN A 16 16.69 -6.59 -13.95
C GLN A 16 16.89 -7.46 -15.20
N LEU A 17 17.46 -6.87 -16.26
CA LEU A 17 17.74 -7.57 -17.52
C LEU A 17 19.08 -8.30 -17.53
N ASN A 18 20.03 -7.87 -16.71
CA ASN A 18 21.36 -8.46 -16.67
C ASN A 18 21.27 -9.87 -16.06
N ASN A 19 21.77 -10.88 -16.79
CA ASN A 19 21.77 -12.28 -16.33
C ASN A 19 22.85 -12.57 -15.26
N SER A 20 23.15 -11.58 -14.42
CA SER A 20 24.08 -11.73 -13.30
C SER A 20 23.34 -12.09 -12.03
N THR A 21 24.02 -12.86 -11.18
CA THR A 21 23.58 -13.18 -9.83
C THR A 21 24.30 -12.24 -8.85
N SER A 22 23.56 -11.58 -8.00
CA SER A 22 24.07 -10.68 -6.95
C SER A 22 23.72 -11.21 -5.59
N PHE A 23 24.66 -11.18 -4.65
CA PHE A 23 24.44 -11.55 -3.26
C PHE A 23 23.54 -10.51 -2.57
N VAL A 24 22.52 -10.97 -1.85
CA VAL A 24 21.64 -10.15 -1.02
C VAL A 24 21.80 -10.53 0.46
N SER A 25 21.76 -11.81 0.75
CA SER A 25 21.99 -12.39 2.08
C SER A 25 22.39 -13.85 1.93
N ASP A 26 22.73 -14.53 3.04
CA ASP A 26 23.15 -15.93 3.05
C ASP A 26 22.15 -16.88 2.40
N TYR A 27 20.87 -16.50 2.40
CA TYR A 27 19.78 -17.33 1.87
C TYR A 27 19.07 -16.73 0.65
N VAL A 28 19.53 -15.55 0.17
CA VAL A 28 18.87 -14.83 -0.93
C VAL A 28 19.87 -14.28 -1.91
N TYR A 29 19.69 -14.60 -3.18
CA TYR A 29 20.39 -14.02 -4.31
C TYR A 29 19.42 -13.28 -5.22
N GLU A 30 19.82 -12.13 -5.74
CA GLU A 30 19.08 -11.45 -6.80
C GLU A 30 19.57 -11.96 -8.15
N VAL A 31 18.64 -12.44 -8.98
CA VAL A 31 18.92 -13.00 -10.31
C VAL A 31 18.18 -12.19 -11.35
N GLY A 32 18.91 -11.65 -12.31
CA GLY A 32 18.30 -10.92 -13.42
C GLY A 32 17.56 -11.84 -14.40
N ASN A 33 16.71 -11.24 -15.24
CA ASN A 33 15.91 -11.95 -16.22
C ASN A 33 15.94 -11.21 -17.57
N PRO A 34 16.77 -11.63 -18.53
CA PRO A 34 16.89 -10.97 -19.83
C PRO A 34 15.61 -11.08 -20.70
N LEU A 35 14.67 -11.96 -20.35
CA LEU A 35 13.43 -12.17 -21.08
C LEU A 35 12.32 -11.18 -20.69
N LEU A 36 12.61 -10.22 -19.80
CA LEU A 36 11.62 -9.25 -19.37
C LEU A 36 11.14 -8.36 -20.51
N ARG A 37 9.84 -8.15 -20.54
CA ARG A 37 9.15 -7.25 -21.46
C ARG A 37 8.64 -6.02 -20.71
N SER A 38 8.55 -4.91 -21.42
CA SER A 38 7.94 -3.69 -20.87
C SER A 38 6.47 -3.91 -20.51
N ALA A 39 6.07 -3.33 -19.40
CA ALA A 39 4.68 -3.36 -18.94
C ALA A 39 3.91 -2.17 -19.51
N ASN A 40 2.74 -2.43 -20.08
CA ASN A 40 1.77 -1.41 -20.48
C ASN A 40 0.74 -1.25 -19.36
N ILE A 41 0.53 -0.03 -18.89
CA ILE A 41 -0.28 0.28 -17.72
C ILE A 41 -1.34 1.31 -18.10
N HIS A 42 -2.60 0.95 -17.94
CA HIS A 42 -3.76 1.82 -18.09
C HIS A 42 -4.36 2.07 -16.72
N LYS A 43 -4.61 3.33 -16.38
CA LYS A 43 -5.26 3.73 -15.14
C LYS A 43 -6.45 4.61 -15.45
N LEU A 44 -7.57 4.33 -14.82
CA LEU A 44 -8.77 5.13 -14.87
C LEU A 44 -9.07 5.61 -13.46
N GLY A 45 -9.26 6.90 -13.27
CA GLY A 45 -9.56 7.50 -11.97
C GLY A 45 -10.79 8.39 -12.04
N LEU A 46 -11.68 8.24 -11.08
CA LEU A 46 -12.84 9.09 -10.86
C LEU A 46 -12.76 9.70 -9.46
N VAL A 47 -12.92 11.00 -9.36
CA VAL A 47 -13.08 11.72 -8.09
C VAL A 47 -14.31 12.59 -8.17
N ALA A 48 -15.21 12.43 -7.22
CA ALA A 48 -16.41 13.25 -7.08
C ALA A 48 -16.47 13.82 -5.67
N SER A 49 -16.84 15.10 -5.54
CA SER A 49 -17.03 15.77 -4.26
C SER A 49 -18.44 16.36 -4.21
N PHE A 50 -19.17 16.04 -3.14
CA PHE A 50 -20.52 16.49 -2.88
C PHE A 50 -20.55 17.13 -1.48
N GLY A 51 -20.32 18.43 -1.42
CA GLY A 51 -20.12 19.13 -0.16
C GLY A 51 -18.94 18.55 0.63
N LYS A 52 -19.25 17.93 1.78
CA LYS A 52 -18.24 17.31 2.67
C LYS A 52 -17.92 15.85 2.33
N LEU A 53 -18.66 15.25 1.40
CA LEU A 53 -18.43 13.87 0.94
C LEU A 53 -17.52 13.88 -0.27
N LYS A 54 -16.45 13.08 -0.22
CA LYS A 54 -15.57 12.80 -1.35
C LYS A 54 -15.61 11.31 -1.66
N ILE A 55 -15.83 10.99 -2.92
CA ILE A 55 -15.86 9.61 -3.45
C ILE A 55 -14.73 9.46 -4.47
N MET A 56 -14.05 8.35 -4.44
CA MET A 56 -12.99 8.00 -5.35
C MET A 56 -13.20 6.58 -5.87
N ALA A 57 -12.97 6.39 -7.18
CA ALA A 57 -12.92 5.08 -7.79
C ALA A 57 -11.71 5.02 -8.72
N ASN A 58 -10.95 3.93 -8.67
CA ASN A 58 -9.81 3.74 -9.55
C ASN A 58 -9.82 2.32 -10.10
N GLY A 59 -9.51 2.23 -11.39
CA GLY A 59 -9.28 0.98 -12.09
C GLY A 59 -7.86 0.98 -12.68
N ARG A 60 -7.19 -0.17 -12.60
CA ARG A 60 -5.91 -0.38 -13.27
C ARG A 60 -5.96 -1.68 -14.06
N PHE A 61 -5.48 -1.60 -15.29
CA PHE A 61 -5.22 -2.75 -16.14
C PHE A 61 -3.77 -2.68 -16.61
N SER A 62 -3.06 -3.79 -16.52
CA SER A 62 -1.67 -3.84 -17.01
C SER A 62 -1.41 -5.18 -17.71
N ARG A 63 -0.71 -5.11 -18.85
CA ARG A 63 -0.13 -6.27 -19.52
C ARG A 63 1.37 -6.31 -19.24
N ASN A 64 1.91 -7.52 -19.09
CA ASN A 64 3.33 -7.79 -18.81
C ASN A 64 3.84 -7.03 -17.58
N ARG A 65 3.02 -6.89 -16.52
CA ARG A 65 3.42 -6.19 -15.29
C ARG A 65 4.69 -6.80 -14.73
N LEU A 66 5.69 -5.97 -14.48
CA LEU A 66 6.90 -6.39 -13.78
C LEU A 66 6.58 -6.65 -12.30
N LEU A 67 6.90 -7.84 -11.83
CA LEU A 67 6.73 -8.26 -10.45
C LEU A 67 7.99 -8.96 -9.98
N THR A 68 8.54 -8.49 -8.87
CA THR A 68 9.68 -9.14 -8.21
C THR A 68 9.16 -10.08 -7.14
N SER A 69 9.63 -11.32 -7.13
CA SER A 69 9.22 -12.35 -6.21
C SER A 69 10.36 -13.32 -5.91
N TYR A 70 10.18 -14.13 -4.88
CA TYR A 70 11.13 -15.17 -4.49
C TYR A 70 10.79 -16.49 -5.20
N PHE A 71 11.82 -17.18 -5.63
CA PHE A 71 11.77 -18.51 -6.26
C PHE A 71 12.82 -19.39 -5.62
N PRO A 72 12.63 -20.71 -5.56
CA PRO A 72 13.73 -21.63 -5.22
C PRO A 72 14.89 -21.39 -6.18
N LEU A 73 16.11 -21.35 -5.66
CA LEU A 73 17.29 -21.37 -6.51
C LEU A 73 17.56 -22.81 -6.90
N GLU A 74 17.51 -23.10 -8.21
CA GLU A 74 17.82 -24.43 -8.72
C GLU A 74 19.23 -24.85 -8.27
N GLN A 75 19.37 -26.07 -7.75
CA GLN A 75 20.62 -26.70 -7.31
C GLN A 75 21.09 -26.35 -5.89
N VAL A 76 20.44 -25.51 -5.12
CA VAL A 76 20.82 -25.21 -3.73
C VAL A 76 19.60 -25.24 -2.83
N ASP A 77 19.53 -26.22 -1.94
CA ASP A 77 18.45 -26.29 -0.96
C ASP A 77 18.48 -25.09 0.01
N SER A 78 17.30 -24.58 0.34
CA SER A 78 17.09 -23.47 1.30
C SER A 78 17.59 -22.09 0.85
N VAL A 79 17.96 -21.93 -0.43
CA VAL A 79 18.35 -20.63 -0.99
C VAL A 79 17.27 -20.13 -1.96
N LEU A 80 16.95 -18.85 -1.87
CA LEU A 80 15.94 -18.19 -2.69
C LEU A 80 16.57 -17.23 -3.70
N ALA A 81 16.04 -17.25 -4.91
CA ALA A 81 16.32 -16.27 -5.95
C ALA A 81 15.26 -15.16 -5.91
N LEU A 82 15.66 -13.94 -5.64
CA LEU A 82 14.83 -12.76 -5.86
C LEU A 82 14.89 -12.40 -7.35
N ARG A 83 13.80 -12.63 -8.06
CA ARG A 83 13.75 -12.47 -9.52
C ARG A 83 12.54 -11.65 -9.95
N THR A 84 12.75 -10.80 -10.94
CA THR A 84 11.64 -10.09 -11.60
C THR A 84 11.09 -10.93 -12.76
N ILE A 85 9.79 -11.02 -12.82
CA ILE A 85 9.04 -11.72 -13.87
C ILE A 85 7.98 -10.80 -14.48
N ASN A 86 7.45 -11.17 -15.64
CA ASN A 86 6.28 -10.53 -16.22
C ASN A 86 5.01 -11.30 -15.82
N LEU A 87 4.10 -10.64 -15.13
CA LEU A 87 2.71 -11.09 -15.02
C LEU A 87 1.98 -10.75 -16.32
N HIS A 88 1.42 -11.75 -17.00
CA HIS A 88 0.74 -11.55 -18.29
C HIS A 88 -0.38 -10.51 -18.17
N THR A 89 -1.21 -10.62 -17.15
CA THR A 89 -2.32 -9.70 -16.91
C THR A 89 -2.41 -9.36 -15.43
N TYR A 90 -2.56 -8.09 -15.14
CA TYR A 90 -2.88 -7.57 -13.82
C TYR A 90 -4.06 -6.62 -13.90
N LYS A 91 -5.04 -6.83 -13.05
CA LYS A 91 -6.18 -5.93 -12.87
C LYS A 91 -6.32 -5.56 -11.42
N SER A 92 -6.74 -4.33 -11.13
CA SER A 92 -7.16 -3.95 -9.80
C SER A 92 -8.25 -2.89 -9.85
N LEU A 93 -9.13 -2.94 -8.86
CA LEU A 93 -10.19 -1.98 -8.62
C LEU A 93 -10.05 -1.42 -7.22
N SER A 94 -10.33 -0.15 -7.02
CA SER A 94 -10.42 0.45 -5.70
C SER A 94 -11.54 1.48 -5.65
N PHE A 95 -12.23 1.51 -4.53
CA PHE A 95 -13.28 2.48 -4.21
C PHE A 95 -12.97 3.07 -2.84
N GLY A 96 -13.24 4.36 -2.67
CA GLY A 96 -13.05 5.03 -1.40
C GLY A 96 -14.06 6.12 -1.20
N ALA A 97 -14.42 6.35 0.06
CA ALA A 97 -15.24 7.47 0.47
C ALA A 97 -14.63 8.14 1.70
N ALA A 98 -14.70 9.45 1.75
CA ALA A 98 -14.29 10.26 2.88
C ALA A 98 -15.37 11.29 3.18
N TYR A 99 -15.72 11.43 4.46
CA TYR A 99 -16.68 12.40 4.92
C TYR A 99 -16.13 13.17 6.13
N GLY A 100 -16.02 14.50 5.98
CA GLY A 100 -15.58 15.39 7.06
C GLY A 100 -16.73 16.19 7.60
N PHE A 101 -16.83 16.31 8.92
CA PHE A 101 -17.83 17.17 9.56
C PHE A 101 -17.23 17.97 10.70
N GLN A 102 -17.96 18.93 11.20
CA GLN A 102 -17.52 19.79 12.28
C GLN A 102 -18.63 19.90 13.33
N LEU A 103 -18.27 19.58 14.56
CA LEU A 103 -19.11 19.66 15.74
C LEU A 103 -18.40 20.53 16.80
N GLY A 104 -18.64 21.83 16.75
CA GLY A 104 -17.91 22.79 17.59
C GLY A 104 -16.40 22.75 17.35
N ALA A 105 -15.66 22.42 18.41
CA ALA A 105 -14.19 22.30 18.36
C ALA A 105 -13.70 20.99 17.71
N TRP A 106 -14.56 19.98 17.59
CA TRP A 106 -14.22 18.67 17.03
C TRP A 106 -14.49 18.61 15.53
N ARG A 107 -13.47 18.22 14.77
CA ARG A 107 -13.49 18.16 13.30
C ARG A 107 -13.02 16.77 12.83
N PRO A 108 -13.90 15.76 12.90
CA PRO A 108 -13.55 14.43 12.45
C PRO A 108 -13.65 14.29 10.94
N THR A 109 -12.84 13.37 10.39
CA THR A 109 -12.98 12.86 9.03
C THR A 109 -12.99 11.34 9.10
N VAL A 110 -14.05 10.73 8.58
CA VAL A 110 -14.20 9.29 8.46
C VAL A 110 -13.86 8.89 7.02
N GLU A 111 -13.02 7.91 6.86
CA GLU A 111 -12.63 7.38 5.55
C GLU A 111 -12.82 5.86 5.53
N ALA A 112 -13.37 5.36 4.44
CA ALA A 112 -13.44 3.94 4.16
C ALA A 112 -12.99 3.67 2.73
N SER A 113 -12.28 2.58 2.51
CA SER A 113 -11.89 2.15 1.18
C SER A 113 -11.86 0.64 1.03
N TYR A 114 -12.15 0.23 -0.18
CA TYR A 114 -12.07 -1.13 -0.66
C TYR A 114 -11.09 -1.15 -1.82
N SER A 115 -10.20 -2.12 -1.87
CA SER A 115 -9.38 -2.38 -3.05
C SER A 115 -9.19 -3.88 -3.26
N GLN A 116 -9.23 -4.30 -4.50
CA GLN A 116 -9.02 -5.69 -4.89
C GLN A 116 -8.13 -5.75 -6.12
N GLN A 117 -7.17 -6.64 -6.07
CA GLN A 117 -6.36 -7.04 -7.21
C GLN A 117 -6.82 -8.40 -7.72
N PHE A 118 -6.53 -8.67 -8.99
CA PHE A 118 -6.83 -9.95 -9.63
C PHE A 118 -5.54 -10.47 -10.25
N ILE A 119 -4.87 -11.38 -9.55
CA ILE A 119 -3.63 -12.02 -9.98
C ILE A 119 -3.84 -13.53 -9.91
N THR A 120 -3.46 -14.22 -10.98
CA THR A 120 -3.27 -15.67 -10.98
C THR A 120 -1.81 -15.94 -11.27
N PHE A 121 -1.15 -16.70 -10.42
CA PHE A 121 0.25 -17.02 -10.55
C PHE A 121 0.52 -18.44 -10.02
N GLN A 122 1.20 -19.29 -10.79
CA GLN A 122 1.50 -20.69 -10.47
C GLN A 122 0.27 -21.48 -9.95
N GLY A 123 -0.89 -21.27 -10.58
CA GLY A 123 -2.14 -21.91 -10.16
C GLY A 123 -2.82 -21.31 -8.92
N GLY A 124 -2.12 -20.45 -8.17
CA GLY A 124 -2.68 -19.70 -7.05
C GLY A 124 -3.42 -18.43 -7.46
N LYS A 125 -4.48 -18.08 -6.72
CA LYS A 125 -5.22 -16.83 -6.87
C LYS A 125 -4.85 -15.88 -5.74
N PHE A 126 -4.44 -14.66 -6.10
CA PHE A 126 -4.04 -13.60 -5.17
C PHE A 126 -5.02 -12.43 -5.34
N ASP A 127 -6.25 -12.62 -4.93
CA ASP A 127 -7.37 -11.71 -5.15
C ASP A 127 -8.12 -11.32 -3.87
N LYS A 128 -7.56 -11.64 -2.68
CA LYS A 128 -8.18 -11.27 -1.40
C LYS A 128 -8.24 -9.75 -1.26
N PRO A 129 -9.44 -9.18 -1.06
CA PRO A 129 -9.63 -7.74 -1.01
C PRO A 129 -9.05 -7.12 0.26
N LEU A 130 -8.66 -5.86 0.14
CA LEU A 130 -8.22 -5.00 1.23
C LEU A 130 -9.33 -4.02 1.59
N TYR A 131 -9.81 -4.10 2.81
CA TYR A 131 -10.69 -3.11 3.44
C TYR A 131 -9.85 -2.22 4.35
N LYS A 132 -10.00 -0.91 4.21
CA LYS A 132 -9.42 0.06 5.14
C LYS A 132 -10.50 0.97 5.67
N ALA A 133 -10.40 1.28 6.96
CA ALA A 133 -11.20 2.29 7.60
C ALA A 133 -10.29 3.18 8.44
N SER A 134 -10.57 4.48 8.46
CA SER A 134 -9.88 5.40 9.33
C SER A 134 -10.81 6.48 9.87
N VAL A 135 -10.53 6.91 11.09
CA VAL A 135 -11.16 8.07 11.70
C VAL A 135 -10.04 9.01 12.12
N LYS A 136 -9.95 10.13 11.44
CA LYS A 136 -9.01 11.21 11.75
C LYS A 136 -9.74 12.24 12.59
N ASN A 137 -9.40 12.36 13.84
CA ASN A 137 -9.99 13.31 14.75
C ASN A 137 -9.05 14.50 14.93
N MET A 138 -9.59 15.70 14.79
CA MET A 138 -8.92 16.95 15.13
C MET A 138 -9.80 17.71 16.11
N VAL A 139 -9.24 18.05 17.26
CA VAL A 139 -9.90 18.88 18.25
C VAL A 139 -9.13 20.20 18.35
N VAL A 140 -9.82 21.29 18.13
CA VAL A 140 -9.28 22.66 18.22
C VAL A 140 -9.60 23.20 19.62
N LEU A 141 -8.59 23.33 20.45
CA LEU A 141 -8.71 23.84 21.81
C LEU A 141 -8.30 25.32 21.86
N PRO A 142 -8.70 26.08 22.88
CA PRO A 142 -8.27 27.45 23.08
C PRO A 142 -6.74 27.59 23.13
N LYS A 143 -6.26 28.80 22.88
CA LYS A 143 -4.83 29.18 22.92
C LYS A 143 -3.98 28.39 21.92
N ASP A 144 -4.46 28.27 20.67
CA ASP A 144 -3.76 27.65 19.55
C ASP A 144 -3.23 26.24 19.86
N THR A 145 -4.08 25.44 20.51
CA THR A 145 -3.79 24.06 20.86
C THR A 145 -4.64 23.14 19.99
N TYR A 146 -3.99 22.17 19.36
CA TYR A 146 -4.63 21.18 18.48
C TYR A 146 -4.30 19.78 18.98
N VAL A 147 -5.31 18.95 19.08
CA VAL A 147 -5.16 17.54 19.40
C VAL A 147 -5.63 16.71 18.23
N PHE A 148 -4.78 15.83 17.76
CA PHE A 148 -5.08 14.88 16.68
C PHE A 148 -5.07 13.47 17.24
N CYS A 149 -6.07 12.69 16.87
CA CYS A 149 -6.12 11.25 17.17
C CYS A 149 -6.58 10.53 15.90
N ASN A 150 -5.70 9.71 15.34
CA ASN A 150 -5.98 8.95 14.13
C ASN A 150 -6.12 7.48 14.48
N ILE A 151 -7.26 6.90 14.14
CA ILE A 151 -7.55 5.47 14.29
C ILE A 151 -7.54 4.88 12.89
N LEU A 152 -6.74 3.84 12.68
CA LEU A 152 -6.60 3.17 11.38
C LEU A 152 -6.83 1.67 11.55
N TYR A 153 -7.59 1.11 10.63
CA TYR A 153 -7.79 -0.33 10.49
C TYR A 153 -7.56 -0.74 9.05
N SER A 154 -6.90 -1.86 8.84
CA SER A 154 -6.87 -2.55 7.55
C SER A 154 -7.04 -4.05 7.74
N SER A 155 -7.82 -4.67 6.86
CA SER A 155 -8.02 -6.12 6.87
C SER A 155 -6.79 -6.86 6.38
N LEU A 156 -6.74 -8.16 6.65
CA LEU A 156 -5.88 -9.08 5.93
C LEU A 156 -6.24 -9.07 4.44
N ALA A 157 -5.23 -9.02 3.57
CA ALA A 157 -5.40 -8.89 2.12
C ALA A 157 -4.22 -9.46 1.33
N HIS A 158 -4.35 -9.54 0.01
CA HIS A 158 -3.23 -9.78 -0.87
C HIS A 158 -2.64 -8.45 -1.39
N ASP A 159 -1.30 -8.33 -1.35
CA ASP A 159 -0.53 -7.23 -1.93
C ASP A 159 0.55 -7.81 -2.86
N GLY A 160 0.30 -7.76 -4.16
CA GLY A 160 1.07 -8.56 -5.13
C GLY A 160 0.85 -10.04 -4.88
N LEU A 161 1.92 -10.79 -4.65
CA LEU A 161 1.89 -12.21 -4.26
C LEU A 161 1.96 -12.42 -2.74
N ASN A 162 2.04 -11.33 -1.97
CA ASN A 162 2.16 -11.40 -0.52
C ASN A 162 0.79 -11.34 0.15
N ASN A 163 0.69 -12.03 1.28
CA ASN A 163 -0.36 -11.82 2.26
C ASN A 163 0.08 -10.70 3.21
N SER A 164 -0.79 -9.75 3.48
CA SER A 164 -0.59 -8.75 4.53
C SER A 164 -1.46 -9.08 5.74
N HIS A 165 -0.93 -8.92 6.94
CA HIS A 165 -1.73 -9.04 8.17
C HIS A 165 -2.77 -7.93 8.28
N GLN A 166 -3.82 -8.20 9.02
CA GLN A 166 -4.69 -7.13 9.51
C GLN A 166 -3.88 -6.19 10.41
N GLN A 167 -4.21 -4.91 10.37
CA GLN A 167 -3.53 -3.89 11.14
C GLN A 167 -4.54 -3.01 11.83
N PHE A 168 -4.26 -2.70 13.07
CA PHE A 168 -4.96 -1.68 13.85
C PHE A 168 -3.92 -0.75 14.44
N ARG A 169 -4.10 0.56 14.33
CA ARG A 169 -3.16 1.55 14.86
C ARG A 169 -3.89 2.78 15.33
N VAL A 170 -3.44 3.30 16.46
CA VAL A 170 -3.89 4.59 16.99
C VAL A 170 -2.68 5.48 17.15
N ASP A 171 -2.71 6.64 16.49
CA ASP A 171 -1.69 7.67 16.57
C ASP A 171 -2.27 8.91 17.25
N MET A 172 -1.50 9.55 18.11
CA MET A 172 -1.88 10.82 18.75
C MET A 172 -0.81 11.89 18.51
N ASN A 173 -1.27 13.11 18.33
CA ASN A 173 -0.40 14.29 18.26
C ASN A 173 -1.06 15.46 18.98
N ILE A 174 -0.27 16.19 19.76
CA ILE A 174 -0.66 17.45 20.38
C ILE A 174 0.28 18.51 19.86
N SER A 175 -0.30 19.54 19.27
CA SER A 175 0.44 20.70 18.76
C SER A 175 -0.04 21.96 19.48
N LYS A 176 0.89 22.77 19.97
CA LYS A 176 0.60 24.00 20.69
C LYS A 176 1.54 25.11 20.26
N ALA A 177 0.96 26.23 19.85
CA ALA A 177 1.71 27.44 19.61
C ALA A 177 1.87 28.24 20.90
N LEU A 178 3.08 28.70 21.17
CA LEU A 178 3.46 29.46 22.36
C LEU A 178 4.08 30.81 21.95
N ALA A 179 4.04 31.79 22.88
CA ALA A 179 4.67 33.10 22.73
C ALA A 179 4.27 33.80 21.41
N LYS A 180 2.97 33.89 21.10
CA LYS A 180 2.42 34.50 19.87
C LYS A 180 3.03 33.88 18.59
N ASN A 181 3.03 32.55 18.53
CA ASN A 181 3.56 31.73 17.41
C ASN A 181 5.09 31.77 17.22
N LYS A 182 5.85 32.26 18.19
CA LYS A 182 7.32 32.19 18.15
C LYS A 182 7.86 30.78 18.39
N TRP A 183 7.09 29.94 19.09
CA TRP A 183 7.46 28.56 19.41
C TRP A 183 6.29 27.62 19.10
N ASN A 184 6.60 26.47 18.51
CA ASN A 184 5.63 25.40 18.29
C ASN A 184 6.09 24.15 19.03
N LEU A 185 5.30 23.73 20.01
CA LEU A 185 5.49 22.48 20.72
C LEU A 185 4.66 21.40 20.03
N ASN A 186 5.32 20.30 19.65
CA ASN A 186 4.67 19.12 19.09
C ASN A 186 5.06 17.88 19.88
N LEU A 187 4.06 17.18 20.40
CA LEU A 187 4.22 15.88 21.05
C LEU A 187 3.48 14.85 20.20
N SER A 188 4.19 13.83 19.72
CA SER A 188 3.66 12.80 18.82
C SER A 188 3.92 11.42 19.38
N VAL A 189 2.89 10.59 19.43
CA VAL A 189 2.96 9.17 19.78
C VAL A 189 2.33 8.39 18.63
N THR A 190 3.07 7.48 18.04
CA THR A 190 2.59 6.56 17.00
C THR A 190 2.39 5.19 17.59
N ASP A 191 1.34 4.50 17.12
CA ASP A 191 0.99 3.16 17.57
C ASP A 191 0.87 3.04 19.10
N LEU A 192 0.01 3.88 19.67
CA LEU A 192 -0.18 4.04 21.11
C LEU A 192 -0.37 2.71 21.86
N PHE A 193 -0.93 1.69 21.23
CA PHE A 193 -1.22 0.39 21.83
C PHE A 193 -0.26 -0.71 21.40
N ASN A 194 0.78 -0.38 20.61
CA ASN A 194 1.76 -1.33 20.05
C ASN A 194 1.08 -2.51 19.31
N THR A 195 0.09 -2.18 18.48
CA THR A 195 -0.73 -3.17 17.76
C THR A 195 -0.38 -3.26 16.28
N TYR A 196 0.47 -2.33 15.78
CA TYR A 196 0.87 -2.31 14.39
C TYR A 196 1.90 -3.40 14.10
N SER A 197 1.59 -4.26 13.14
CA SER A 197 2.52 -5.28 12.66
C SER A 197 2.62 -5.22 11.14
N ASN A 198 3.78 -4.87 10.61
CA ASN A 198 4.03 -4.85 9.16
C ASN A 198 4.55 -6.22 8.68
N ARG A 199 3.95 -7.30 9.14
CA ARG A 199 4.31 -8.65 8.69
C ARG A 199 3.67 -8.93 7.34
N LYS A 200 4.48 -9.39 6.40
CA LYS A 200 4.03 -9.90 5.11
C LYS A 200 4.63 -11.28 4.94
N TRP A 201 3.85 -12.20 4.43
CA TRP A 201 4.35 -13.52 4.07
C TRP A 201 3.85 -13.88 2.68
N MET A 202 4.66 -14.62 1.98
CA MET A 202 4.33 -15.19 0.68
C MET A 202 4.22 -16.70 0.82
N GLN A 203 3.17 -17.26 0.28
CA GLN A 203 2.98 -18.68 0.14
C GLN A 203 2.62 -18.97 -1.31
N THR A 204 3.54 -19.55 -2.04
CA THR A 204 3.30 -20.14 -3.35
C THR A 204 3.46 -21.67 -3.25
N ALA A 205 3.19 -22.40 -4.34
CA ALA A 205 3.32 -23.86 -4.34
C ALA A 205 4.71 -24.33 -3.86
N ASP A 206 5.75 -23.55 -4.14
CA ASP A 206 7.15 -23.93 -3.93
C ASP A 206 7.87 -23.14 -2.85
N VAL A 207 7.28 -22.07 -2.30
CA VAL A 207 7.97 -21.15 -1.38
C VAL A 207 7.05 -20.66 -0.28
N LEU A 208 7.51 -20.75 0.98
CA LEU A 208 6.96 -20.06 2.12
C LEU A 208 8.04 -19.10 2.66
N SER A 209 7.81 -17.79 2.60
CA SER A 209 8.70 -16.77 3.13
C SER A 209 7.94 -15.84 4.09
N TRP A 210 8.63 -15.35 5.12
CA TRP A 210 8.09 -14.51 6.21
C TRP A 210 8.66 -13.11 6.14
#